data_1efa1d23a8a1dbd393c136281c082228
#
_entry.id   1efa1d23a8a1dbd393c136281c082228
#
_cell.length_a   1.000
_cell.length_b   1.000
_cell.length_c   1.000
_cell.angle_alpha   90.00
_cell.angle_beta   90.00
_cell.angle_gamma   90.00
#
_symmetry.space_group_name_H-M   'P 1'
#
loop_
_entity.id
_entity.type
_entity.pdbx_description
1 polymer ?
#
loop_
_entity_poly.entity_id
_entity_poly.type
_entity_poly.pdbx_seq_one_letter_code
_entity_poly.pdbx_strand_id
1 'polypeptide(L)'
;MSKQYFGTDGIRGKVGESVITPDFVMRLGYAAGRVLAKREALPKGVRPAVLIGKDTRISGYMLEAALEAGLSAAGVDVLLTGPMPTPAVAYLTRALRAQAGIVISASHNPYYDNGIKFFSSQGAKLPDDVEHAIEAELAQPMQVMESAHLGKAKRVDDAAGRYVEFCKSTFPNHLDLRGLKIVLDCAHGATYHVAPDVFHELGAEVIAIGNHPDGININEQVGSTHPQALQKAVLEHQADLGIAFDGDGDRVMMVDQHGALLDGDQLLYVIALGLYAKGKLKGGVAGTLMTNLALEHALKQHQIPFARAKVGDRYVLELLNEKNWKLGGENSGHILTLDKHTSGDAIIAALQVLQSLRESGKTLAELGAGLTLYPQVLINVTTAQKLDLSHAGIQASVSAAETKLNGTGRVLLRASGTEPKIRVMVEGQDRVLVQQLAEDIAGEVKKAAA
;
A
#
# COMPACT_ATOMS: atom_id res chain seq x y z
N MET A 1 10.21 11.42 -21.46
CA MET A 1 8.82 11.61 -21.93
C MET A 1 7.91 11.34 -20.75
N SER A 2 6.75 12.01 -20.63
CA SER A 2 5.77 11.67 -19.60
C SER A 2 5.12 10.33 -19.96
N LYS A 3 4.87 9.48 -18.96
CA LYS A 3 4.10 8.25 -19.13
C LYS A 3 2.68 8.59 -19.55
N GLN A 4 2.10 7.82 -20.45
CA GLN A 4 0.73 8.02 -20.95
C GLN A 4 -0.30 7.26 -20.13
N TYR A 5 0.02 6.03 -19.73
CA TYR A 5 -0.90 5.11 -19.07
C TYR A 5 -0.47 4.76 -17.65
N PHE A 6 0.84 4.60 -17.41
CA PHE A 6 1.36 4.28 -16.09
C PHE A 6 1.32 5.49 -15.16
N GLY A 7 0.59 5.35 -14.04
CA GLY A 7 0.63 6.26 -12.91
C GLY A 7 1.76 5.93 -11.92
N THR A 8 1.66 6.44 -10.69
CA THR A 8 2.63 6.16 -9.62
C THR A 8 2.55 4.71 -9.11
N ASP A 9 1.41 4.04 -9.31
CA ASP A 9 1.15 2.67 -8.84
C ASP A 9 0.38 1.85 -9.91
N GLY A 10 1.00 1.69 -11.09
CA GLY A 10 0.42 0.96 -12.20
C GLY A 10 -0.60 1.77 -13.01
N ILE A 11 -1.45 1.03 -13.73
CA ILE A 11 -2.53 1.57 -14.58
C ILE A 11 -3.84 1.36 -13.84
N ARG A 12 -4.64 2.40 -13.64
CA ARG A 12 -5.93 2.32 -12.92
C ARG A 12 -7.04 3.05 -13.66
N GLY A 13 -8.26 2.59 -13.46
CA GLY A 13 -9.46 3.24 -14.00
C GLY A 13 -10.73 2.48 -13.67
N LYS A 14 -11.85 3.03 -14.09
CA LYS A 14 -13.15 2.37 -13.99
C LYS A 14 -13.28 1.28 -15.06
N VAL A 15 -13.78 0.13 -14.65
CA VAL A 15 -13.92 -1.04 -15.52
C VAL A 15 -14.88 -0.75 -16.66
N GLY A 16 -14.47 -1.10 -17.89
CA GLY A 16 -15.22 -0.83 -19.12
C GLY A 16 -15.00 0.59 -19.69
N GLU A 17 -14.21 1.42 -18.99
CA GLU A 17 -13.89 2.77 -19.44
C GLU A 17 -12.39 2.93 -19.67
N SER A 18 -12.01 3.75 -20.65
CA SER A 18 -10.62 4.12 -20.94
C SER A 18 -9.68 2.91 -21.13
N VAL A 19 -8.83 2.64 -20.13
CA VAL A 19 -7.73 1.65 -20.19
C VAL A 19 -8.04 0.34 -19.45
N ILE A 20 -9.13 0.27 -18.69
CA ILE A 20 -9.52 -0.97 -17.98
C ILE A 20 -10.59 -1.71 -18.80
N THR A 21 -10.20 -2.10 -20.00
CA THR A 21 -11.01 -2.85 -20.97
C THR A 21 -10.26 -4.12 -21.41
N PRO A 22 -10.95 -5.22 -21.78
CA PRO A 22 -10.29 -6.46 -22.11
C PRO A 22 -9.37 -6.36 -23.34
N ASP A 23 -9.70 -5.56 -24.33
CA ASP A 23 -8.88 -5.33 -25.53
C ASP A 23 -7.59 -4.57 -25.19
N PHE A 24 -7.67 -3.50 -24.38
CA PHE A 24 -6.49 -2.78 -23.94
C PHE A 24 -5.60 -3.67 -23.06
N VAL A 25 -6.18 -4.41 -22.10
CA VAL A 25 -5.44 -5.24 -21.15
C VAL A 25 -4.79 -6.45 -21.85
N MET A 26 -5.41 -7.01 -22.88
CA MET A 26 -4.80 -8.04 -23.72
C MET A 26 -3.56 -7.49 -24.46
N ARG A 27 -3.67 -6.30 -25.07
CA ARG A 27 -2.54 -5.63 -25.72
C ARG A 27 -1.44 -5.28 -24.73
N LEU A 28 -1.79 -4.82 -23.51
CA LEU A 28 -0.86 -4.55 -22.43
C LEU A 28 -0.10 -5.82 -22.01
N GLY A 29 -0.81 -6.96 -21.86
CA GLY A 29 -0.21 -8.26 -21.58
C GLY A 29 0.78 -8.69 -22.66
N TYR A 30 0.42 -8.52 -23.94
CA TYR A 30 1.31 -8.78 -25.05
C TYR A 30 2.56 -7.87 -25.01
N ALA A 31 2.39 -6.57 -24.88
CA ALA A 31 3.50 -5.60 -24.82
C ALA A 31 4.43 -5.87 -23.64
N ALA A 32 3.88 -6.11 -22.46
CA ALA A 32 4.65 -6.49 -21.28
C ALA A 32 5.43 -7.79 -21.51
N GLY A 33 4.81 -8.83 -22.08
CA GLY A 33 5.45 -10.09 -22.41
C GLY A 33 6.65 -9.89 -23.35
N ARG A 34 6.49 -9.08 -24.39
CA ARG A 34 7.56 -8.78 -25.37
C ARG A 34 8.75 -8.05 -24.74
N VAL A 35 8.49 -7.11 -23.83
CA VAL A 35 9.54 -6.33 -23.15
C VAL A 35 10.23 -7.16 -22.08
N LEU A 36 9.46 -7.81 -21.20
CA LEU A 36 10.00 -8.52 -20.04
C LEU A 36 10.76 -9.79 -20.44
N ALA A 37 10.29 -10.53 -21.46
CA ALA A 37 10.97 -11.71 -21.96
C ALA A 37 12.36 -11.45 -22.53
N LYS A 38 12.68 -10.21 -22.94
CA LYS A 38 13.96 -9.83 -23.52
C LYS A 38 14.97 -9.33 -22.49
N ARG A 39 14.55 -8.98 -21.27
CA ARG A 39 15.42 -8.30 -20.29
C ARG A 39 16.42 -9.21 -19.59
N GLU A 40 16.06 -10.44 -19.37
CA GLU A 40 16.93 -11.41 -18.69
C GLU A 40 17.24 -12.58 -19.62
N ALA A 41 18.53 -12.87 -19.76
CA ALA A 41 18.96 -14.04 -20.50
C ALA A 41 18.59 -15.30 -19.71
N LEU A 42 17.67 -16.08 -20.24
CA LEU A 42 17.29 -17.35 -19.67
C LEU A 42 18.19 -18.49 -20.18
N PRO A 43 18.38 -19.54 -19.35
CA PRO A 43 19.07 -20.74 -19.80
C PRO A 43 18.39 -21.33 -21.05
N LYS A 44 19.18 -21.97 -21.92
CA LYS A 44 18.66 -22.59 -23.15
C LYS A 44 17.52 -23.57 -22.82
N GLY A 45 16.38 -23.40 -23.46
CA GLY A 45 15.19 -24.25 -23.26
C GLY A 45 14.27 -23.84 -22.12
N VAL A 46 14.61 -22.82 -21.35
CA VAL A 46 13.71 -22.22 -20.33
C VAL A 46 12.88 -21.13 -20.98
N ARG A 47 11.56 -21.19 -20.83
CA ARG A 47 10.63 -20.16 -21.29
C ARG A 47 10.48 -19.06 -20.25
N PRO A 48 10.31 -17.80 -20.67
CA PRO A 48 9.97 -16.73 -19.73
C PRO A 48 8.58 -16.99 -19.13
N ALA A 49 8.42 -16.71 -17.85
CA ALA A 49 7.14 -16.87 -17.16
C ALA A 49 6.79 -15.58 -16.41
N VAL A 50 5.51 -15.22 -16.41
CA VAL A 50 4.95 -14.10 -15.64
C VAL A 50 3.91 -14.62 -14.67
N LEU A 51 4.01 -14.19 -13.40
CA LEU A 51 3.03 -14.52 -12.37
C LEU A 51 1.88 -13.51 -12.42
N ILE A 52 0.63 -13.97 -12.35
CA ILE A 52 -0.55 -13.11 -12.22
C ILE A 52 -1.31 -13.48 -10.95
N GLY A 53 -1.53 -12.47 -10.10
CA GLY A 53 -2.48 -12.53 -9.01
C GLY A 53 -3.53 -11.42 -9.13
N LYS A 54 -4.59 -11.52 -8.35
CA LYS A 54 -5.69 -10.55 -8.37
C LYS A 54 -6.31 -10.41 -6.99
N ASP A 55 -7.04 -9.32 -6.77
CA ASP A 55 -7.95 -9.23 -5.65
C ASP A 55 -9.29 -9.96 -5.96
N THR A 56 -10.28 -9.73 -5.15
CA THR A 56 -11.56 -10.46 -5.22
C THR A 56 -12.59 -9.85 -6.16
N ARG A 57 -12.28 -8.74 -6.86
CA ARG A 57 -13.20 -8.05 -7.78
C ARG A 57 -13.65 -8.97 -8.90
N ILE A 58 -14.94 -8.95 -9.23
CA ILE A 58 -15.49 -9.75 -10.33
C ILE A 58 -14.79 -9.47 -11.67
N SER A 59 -14.42 -8.22 -11.92
CA SER A 59 -13.68 -7.82 -13.13
C SER A 59 -12.29 -8.44 -13.23
N GLY A 60 -11.71 -8.89 -12.12
CA GLY A 60 -10.41 -9.55 -12.08
C GLY A 60 -10.35 -10.80 -12.96
N TYR A 61 -11.44 -11.55 -13.05
CA TYR A 61 -11.49 -12.76 -13.91
C TYR A 61 -11.39 -12.43 -15.39
N MET A 62 -12.11 -11.40 -15.85
CA MET A 62 -12.07 -10.92 -17.23
C MET A 62 -10.68 -10.37 -17.59
N LEU A 63 -10.10 -9.56 -16.71
CA LEU A 63 -8.80 -8.92 -16.93
C LEU A 63 -7.65 -9.93 -16.86
N GLU A 64 -7.73 -10.95 -15.99
CA GLU A 64 -6.78 -12.07 -15.92
C GLU A 64 -6.76 -12.84 -17.25
N ALA A 65 -7.93 -13.21 -17.78
CA ALA A 65 -8.03 -13.91 -19.06
C ALA A 65 -7.47 -13.06 -20.24
N ALA A 66 -7.69 -11.75 -20.21
CA ALA A 66 -7.13 -10.84 -21.21
C ALA A 66 -5.60 -10.75 -21.14
N LEU A 67 -5.02 -10.62 -19.95
CA LEU A 67 -3.56 -10.64 -19.75
C LEU A 67 -2.97 -11.98 -20.17
N GLU A 68 -3.60 -13.09 -19.79
CA GLU A 68 -3.18 -14.45 -20.17
C GLU A 68 -3.10 -14.59 -21.68
N ALA A 69 -4.15 -14.17 -22.40
CA ALA A 69 -4.16 -14.23 -23.86
C ALA A 69 -3.02 -13.41 -24.48
N GLY A 70 -2.79 -12.19 -23.99
CA GLY A 70 -1.73 -11.31 -24.47
C GLY A 70 -0.33 -11.88 -24.23
N LEU A 71 -0.05 -12.32 -22.99
CA LEU A 71 1.23 -12.93 -22.61
C LEU A 71 1.50 -14.21 -23.39
N SER A 72 0.50 -15.11 -23.52
CA SER A 72 0.61 -16.31 -24.32
C SER A 72 0.92 -16.01 -25.78
N ALA A 73 0.26 -15.01 -26.38
CA ALA A 73 0.52 -14.57 -27.74
C ALA A 73 1.96 -14.04 -27.94
N ALA A 74 2.58 -13.49 -26.88
CA ALA A 74 3.96 -13.05 -26.85
C ALA A 74 4.97 -14.19 -26.60
N GLY A 75 4.54 -15.42 -26.40
CA GLY A 75 5.39 -16.58 -26.12
C GLY A 75 5.84 -16.70 -24.66
N VAL A 76 5.14 -16.07 -23.72
CA VAL A 76 5.44 -16.06 -22.30
C VAL A 76 4.48 -16.99 -21.55
N ASP A 77 5.03 -17.87 -20.73
CA ASP A 77 4.23 -18.73 -19.85
C ASP A 77 3.59 -17.89 -18.73
N VAL A 78 2.39 -18.29 -18.31
CA VAL A 78 1.61 -17.57 -17.30
C VAL A 78 1.40 -18.46 -16.08
N LEU A 79 1.75 -17.96 -14.91
CA LEU A 79 1.52 -18.58 -13.62
C LEU A 79 0.35 -17.88 -12.92
N LEU A 80 -0.74 -18.57 -12.68
CA LEU A 80 -1.98 -18.02 -12.11
C LEU A 80 -2.10 -18.41 -10.63
N THR A 81 -2.19 -17.43 -9.74
CA THR A 81 -2.36 -17.68 -8.30
C THR A 81 -3.82 -17.69 -7.84
N GLY A 82 -4.72 -17.08 -8.63
CA GLY A 82 -6.04 -16.69 -8.16
C GLY A 82 -6.01 -15.46 -7.24
N PRO A 83 -7.02 -15.27 -6.39
CA PRO A 83 -7.04 -14.17 -5.43
C PRO A 83 -5.90 -14.29 -4.42
N MET A 84 -4.98 -13.32 -4.44
CA MET A 84 -3.80 -13.26 -3.56
C MET A 84 -3.44 -11.78 -3.29
N PRO A 85 -2.95 -11.45 -2.08
CA PRO A 85 -2.49 -10.10 -1.76
C PRO A 85 -1.40 -9.60 -2.72
N THR A 86 -1.40 -8.29 -2.96
CA THR A 86 -0.34 -7.62 -3.76
C THR A 86 1.07 -8.01 -3.28
N PRO A 87 1.40 -7.97 -1.97
CA PRO A 87 2.71 -8.42 -1.49
C PRO A 87 2.98 -9.91 -1.72
N ALA A 88 1.95 -10.76 -1.72
CA ALA A 88 2.12 -12.18 -2.04
C ALA A 88 2.60 -12.38 -3.48
N VAL A 89 2.09 -11.59 -4.43
CA VAL A 89 2.55 -11.64 -5.82
C VAL A 89 4.01 -11.20 -5.93
N ALA A 90 4.40 -10.13 -5.23
CA ALA A 90 5.79 -9.68 -5.18
C ALA A 90 6.73 -10.77 -4.62
N TYR A 91 6.33 -11.45 -3.54
CA TYR A 91 7.09 -12.56 -2.97
C TYR A 91 7.16 -13.76 -3.92
N LEU A 92 6.01 -14.22 -4.43
CA LEU A 92 5.92 -15.41 -5.27
C LEU A 92 6.65 -15.23 -6.62
N THR A 93 6.69 -14.01 -7.16
CA THR A 93 7.47 -13.70 -8.36
C THR A 93 8.94 -14.08 -8.15
N ARG A 94 9.52 -13.72 -7.02
CA ARG A 94 10.91 -14.10 -6.66
C ARG A 94 11.02 -15.60 -6.36
N ALA A 95 10.13 -16.12 -5.54
CA ALA A 95 10.16 -17.52 -5.07
C ALA A 95 10.06 -18.50 -6.24
N LEU A 96 9.25 -18.18 -7.25
CA LEU A 96 9.04 -19.01 -8.43
C LEU A 96 9.99 -18.63 -9.59
N ARG A 97 10.88 -17.63 -9.39
CA ARG A 97 11.82 -17.15 -10.41
C ARG A 97 11.13 -16.70 -11.70
N ALA A 98 9.95 -16.10 -11.59
CA ALA A 98 9.26 -15.49 -12.71
C ALA A 98 9.97 -14.19 -13.14
N GLN A 99 9.92 -13.85 -14.43
CA GLN A 99 10.51 -12.62 -14.98
C GLN A 99 9.78 -11.37 -14.52
N ALA A 100 8.51 -11.50 -14.19
CA ALA A 100 7.71 -10.43 -13.61
C ALA A 100 6.50 -10.98 -12.85
N GLY A 101 5.92 -10.14 -11.99
CA GLY A 101 4.62 -10.34 -11.37
C GLY A 101 3.63 -9.27 -11.85
N ILE A 102 2.39 -9.65 -12.02
CA ILE A 102 1.29 -8.74 -12.36
C ILE A 102 0.20 -8.90 -11.29
N VAL A 103 -0.29 -7.80 -10.77
CA VAL A 103 -1.43 -7.77 -9.84
C VAL A 103 -2.58 -7.02 -10.49
N ILE A 104 -3.75 -7.64 -10.47
CA ILE A 104 -5.01 -7.05 -10.91
C ILE A 104 -5.76 -6.57 -9.67
N SER A 105 -5.63 -5.28 -9.34
CA SER A 105 -6.26 -4.65 -8.19
C SER A 105 -6.28 -3.13 -8.29
N ALA A 106 -7.30 -2.53 -7.68
CA ALA A 106 -7.37 -1.10 -7.39
C ALA A 106 -7.29 -0.80 -5.88
N SER A 107 -6.68 -1.71 -5.08
CA SER A 107 -6.46 -1.55 -3.64
C SER A 107 -7.77 -1.25 -2.88
N HIS A 108 -7.85 -0.08 -2.24
CA HIS A 108 -8.98 0.35 -1.42
C HIS A 108 -10.16 0.97 -2.20
N ASN A 109 -10.08 1.07 -3.53
CA ASN A 109 -11.16 1.61 -4.34
C ASN A 109 -12.40 0.68 -4.33
N PRO A 110 -13.61 1.20 -4.67
CA PRO A 110 -14.80 0.38 -4.87
C PRO A 110 -14.63 -0.68 -5.97
N TYR A 111 -15.51 -1.68 -5.99
CA TYR A 111 -15.41 -2.84 -6.89
C TYR A 111 -15.44 -2.50 -8.39
N TYR A 112 -16.08 -1.40 -8.79
CA TYR A 112 -16.20 -0.98 -10.17
C TYR A 112 -14.93 -0.35 -10.75
N ASP A 113 -13.94 -0.05 -9.92
CA ASP A 113 -12.59 0.30 -10.35
C ASP A 113 -11.71 -0.95 -10.38
N ASN A 114 -10.68 -0.94 -11.24
CA ASN A 114 -9.62 -1.93 -11.21
C ASN A 114 -8.29 -1.32 -11.68
N GLY A 115 -7.21 -2.10 -11.57
CA GLY A 115 -5.88 -1.66 -11.98
C GLY A 115 -4.97 -2.83 -12.30
N ILE A 116 -3.86 -2.51 -12.97
CA ILE A 116 -2.82 -3.45 -13.31
C ILE A 116 -1.50 -2.91 -12.77
N LYS A 117 -0.91 -3.63 -11.82
CA LYS A 117 0.37 -3.30 -11.20
C LYS A 117 1.41 -4.32 -11.65
N PHE A 118 2.66 -3.87 -11.79
CA PHE A 118 3.75 -4.72 -12.24
C PHE A 118 4.88 -4.79 -11.22
N PHE A 119 5.45 -5.97 -11.05
CA PHE A 119 6.65 -6.23 -10.27
C PHE A 119 7.74 -6.84 -11.17
N SER A 120 8.98 -6.45 -10.91
CA SER A 120 10.16 -7.06 -11.53
C SER A 120 10.40 -8.48 -10.99
N SER A 121 11.33 -9.21 -11.58
CA SER A 121 11.81 -10.52 -11.10
C SER A 121 12.29 -10.48 -9.63
N GLN A 122 12.67 -9.30 -9.14
CA GLN A 122 13.08 -9.08 -7.75
C GLN A 122 11.92 -8.79 -6.80
N GLY A 123 10.67 -8.83 -7.27
CA GLY A 123 9.49 -8.49 -6.47
C GLY A 123 9.44 -7.02 -6.04
N ALA A 124 10.07 -6.14 -6.79
CA ALA A 124 10.02 -4.69 -6.63
C ALA A 124 9.23 -4.06 -7.79
N LYS A 125 8.72 -2.84 -7.60
CA LYS A 125 8.06 -2.10 -8.68
C LYS A 125 8.97 -1.99 -9.91
N LEU A 126 8.37 -1.97 -11.10
CA LEU A 126 9.14 -1.81 -12.33
C LEU A 126 9.86 -0.44 -12.35
N PRO A 127 11.09 -0.40 -12.86
CA PRO A 127 11.76 0.85 -13.18
C PRO A 127 11.02 1.63 -14.29
N ASP A 128 11.13 2.95 -14.29
CA ASP A 128 10.47 3.84 -15.27
C ASP A 128 10.83 3.52 -16.72
N ASP A 129 12.07 3.14 -16.99
CA ASP A 129 12.53 2.76 -18.33
C ASP A 129 11.78 1.54 -18.87
N VAL A 130 11.40 0.60 -17.99
CA VAL A 130 10.60 -0.59 -18.36
C VAL A 130 9.17 -0.21 -18.66
N GLU A 131 8.56 0.62 -17.81
CA GLU A 131 7.20 1.10 -18.04
C GLU A 131 7.11 1.88 -19.35
N HIS A 132 8.09 2.75 -19.66
CA HIS A 132 8.19 3.43 -20.96
C HIS A 132 8.36 2.46 -22.14
N ALA A 133 9.17 1.41 -21.98
CA ALA A 133 9.35 0.40 -23.02
C ALA A 133 8.05 -0.39 -23.29
N ILE A 134 7.27 -0.69 -22.23
CA ILE A 134 5.95 -1.33 -22.38
C ILE A 134 4.97 -0.41 -23.11
N GLU A 135 4.93 0.88 -22.78
CA GLU A 135 4.08 1.85 -23.49
C GLU A 135 4.48 1.99 -24.97
N ALA A 136 5.77 1.99 -25.26
CA ALA A 136 6.25 2.03 -26.64
C ALA A 136 5.88 0.77 -27.44
N GLU A 137 5.98 -0.41 -26.83
CA GLU A 137 5.57 -1.68 -27.47
C GLU A 137 4.05 -1.76 -27.61
N LEU A 138 3.27 -1.20 -26.68
CA LEU A 138 1.80 -1.15 -26.73
C LEU A 138 1.28 -0.37 -27.97
N ALA A 139 2.06 0.59 -28.46
CA ALA A 139 1.76 1.33 -29.69
C ALA A 139 2.01 0.52 -30.97
N GLN A 140 2.69 -0.62 -30.89
CA GLN A 140 3.00 -1.46 -32.04
C GLN A 140 1.86 -2.49 -32.32
N PRO A 141 1.67 -2.93 -33.56
CA PRO A 141 0.75 -4.01 -33.87
C PRO A 141 1.14 -5.32 -33.18
N MET A 142 0.17 -6.04 -32.66
CA MET A 142 0.40 -7.39 -32.13
C MET A 142 0.77 -8.36 -33.25
N GLN A 143 1.85 -9.12 -33.02
CA GLN A 143 2.30 -10.22 -33.89
C GLN A 143 2.36 -11.48 -33.04
N VAL A 144 1.34 -12.33 -33.17
CA VAL A 144 1.23 -13.60 -32.44
C VAL A 144 2.38 -14.51 -32.82
N MET A 145 3.02 -15.14 -31.84
CA MET A 145 4.06 -16.15 -32.09
C MET A 145 3.53 -17.35 -32.86
N GLU A 146 4.39 -18.06 -33.55
CA GLU A 146 4.03 -19.35 -34.15
C GLU A 146 3.48 -20.32 -33.07
N SER A 147 2.56 -21.18 -33.45
CA SER A 147 1.84 -22.07 -32.52
C SER A 147 2.76 -22.89 -31.61
N ALA A 148 3.93 -23.31 -32.09
CA ALA A 148 4.93 -24.05 -31.30
C ALA A 148 5.59 -23.20 -30.20
N HIS A 149 5.50 -21.88 -30.30
CA HIS A 149 6.17 -20.92 -29.41
C HIS A 149 5.18 -20.14 -28.52
N LEU A 150 3.88 -20.44 -28.58
CA LEU A 150 2.88 -19.84 -27.68
C LEU A 150 3.18 -20.20 -26.23
N GLY A 151 2.95 -19.24 -25.32
CA GLY A 151 3.03 -19.45 -23.88
C GLY A 151 1.90 -20.35 -23.36
N LYS A 152 2.10 -20.98 -22.21
CA LYS A 152 1.12 -21.82 -21.53
C LYS A 152 0.73 -21.23 -20.19
N ALA A 153 -0.57 -21.24 -19.88
CA ALA A 153 -1.03 -20.90 -18.53
C ALA A 153 -1.00 -22.16 -17.63
N LYS A 154 -0.61 -21.94 -16.37
CA LYS A 154 -0.58 -22.94 -15.33
C LYS A 154 -1.04 -22.33 -14.01
N ARG A 155 -1.90 -23.02 -13.27
CA ARG A 155 -2.25 -22.63 -11.90
C ARG A 155 -1.16 -23.03 -10.92
N VAL A 156 -0.90 -22.17 -9.95
CA VAL A 156 0.03 -22.40 -8.82
C VAL A 156 -0.83 -22.76 -7.61
N ASP A 157 -1.09 -24.04 -7.42
CA ASP A 157 -2.07 -24.52 -6.44
C ASP A 157 -1.59 -24.32 -4.99
N ASP A 158 -0.28 -24.26 -4.76
CA ASP A 158 0.36 -24.07 -3.45
C ASP A 158 0.71 -22.60 -3.12
N ALA A 159 0.22 -21.63 -3.93
CA ALA A 159 0.53 -20.21 -3.77
C ALA A 159 0.19 -19.68 -2.37
N ALA A 160 -0.99 -20.00 -1.86
CA ALA A 160 -1.46 -19.57 -0.54
C ALA A 160 -0.56 -20.09 0.58
N GLY A 161 -0.30 -21.40 0.61
CA GLY A 161 0.56 -22.02 1.63
C GLY A 161 1.98 -21.46 1.62
N ARG A 162 2.56 -21.21 0.43
CA ARG A 162 3.89 -20.57 0.32
C ARG A 162 3.91 -19.18 0.94
N TYR A 163 2.87 -18.38 0.71
CA TYR A 163 2.80 -17.03 1.26
C TYR A 163 2.51 -17.04 2.76
N VAL A 164 1.63 -17.92 3.25
CA VAL A 164 1.39 -18.11 4.68
C VAL A 164 2.69 -18.44 5.41
N GLU A 165 3.45 -19.42 4.91
CA GLU A 165 4.76 -19.77 5.49
C GLU A 165 5.77 -18.62 5.43
N PHE A 166 5.79 -17.86 4.34
CA PHE A 166 6.63 -16.67 4.24
C PHE A 166 6.28 -15.63 5.30
N CYS A 167 5.00 -15.27 5.45
CA CYS A 167 4.56 -14.32 6.48
C CYS A 167 4.95 -14.79 7.88
N LYS A 168 4.68 -16.05 8.22
CA LYS A 168 5.06 -16.65 9.52
C LYS A 168 6.56 -16.62 9.76
N SER A 169 7.37 -16.84 8.72
CA SER A 169 8.84 -16.81 8.82
C SER A 169 9.41 -15.44 9.22
N THR A 170 8.63 -14.36 9.05
CA THR A 170 9.01 -13.00 9.46
C THR A 170 8.83 -12.75 10.96
N PHE A 171 8.02 -13.59 11.63
CA PHE A 171 7.79 -13.55 13.07
C PHE A 171 8.83 -14.42 13.79
N PRO A 172 9.36 -14.00 14.95
CA PRO A 172 10.41 -14.76 15.63
C PRO A 172 9.95 -16.14 16.10
N ASN A 173 10.71 -17.19 15.81
CA ASN A 173 10.37 -18.58 16.14
C ASN A 173 10.20 -18.89 17.64
N HIS A 174 10.71 -18.01 18.53
CA HIS A 174 10.56 -18.17 19.98
C HIS A 174 9.31 -17.49 20.54
N LEU A 175 8.54 -16.83 19.70
CA LEU A 175 7.28 -16.17 20.03
C LEU A 175 6.10 -16.89 19.36
N ASP A 176 4.95 -16.79 19.96
CA ASP A 176 3.69 -17.20 19.40
C ASP A 176 2.56 -16.20 19.78
N LEU A 177 1.39 -16.39 19.24
CA LEU A 177 0.22 -15.56 19.50
C LEU A 177 -0.81 -16.24 20.42
N ARG A 178 -0.43 -17.33 21.11
CA ARG A 178 -1.33 -18.04 22.03
C ARG A 178 -1.84 -17.13 23.14
N GLY A 179 -3.13 -17.24 23.42
CA GLY A 179 -3.81 -16.42 24.41
C GLY A 179 -4.22 -15.04 23.91
N LEU A 180 -3.95 -14.69 22.64
CA LEU A 180 -4.52 -13.51 22.02
C LEU A 180 -5.76 -13.87 21.21
N LYS A 181 -6.82 -13.14 21.43
CA LYS A 181 -8.04 -13.14 20.61
C LYS A 181 -7.98 -11.94 19.66
N ILE A 182 -7.97 -12.19 18.37
CA ILE A 182 -7.75 -11.20 17.32
C ILE A 182 -8.95 -11.19 16.36
N VAL A 183 -9.55 -10.01 16.14
CA VAL A 183 -10.52 -9.82 15.06
C VAL A 183 -9.75 -9.40 13.80
N LEU A 184 -9.96 -10.10 12.69
CA LEU A 184 -9.39 -9.77 11.39
C LEU A 184 -10.50 -9.26 10.46
N ASP A 185 -10.36 -8.05 9.95
CA ASP A 185 -11.19 -7.51 8.88
C ASP A 185 -10.44 -7.61 7.56
N CYS A 186 -10.86 -8.55 6.72
CA CYS A 186 -10.21 -8.85 5.45
C CYS A 186 -10.76 -8.00 4.27
N ALA A 187 -11.58 -6.97 4.53
CA ALA A 187 -12.12 -6.05 3.52
C ALA A 187 -12.89 -6.74 2.37
N HIS A 188 -13.35 -7.99 2.53
CA HIS A 188 -13.78 -8.87 1.43
C HIS A 188 -12.74 -8.92 0.28
N GLY A 189 -11.47 -8.65 0.60
CA GLY A 189 -10.35 -8.52 -0.31
C GLY A 189 -9.45 -9.75 -0.35
N ALA A 190 -8.28 -9.58 -0.93
CA ALA A 190 -7.34 -10.66 -1.25
C ALA A 190 -6.77 -11.39 -0.02
N THR A 191 -6.84 -10.80 1.17
CA THR A 191 -6.37 -11.41 2.42
C THR A 191 -7.36 -12.41 3.03
N TYR A 192 -8.58 -12.54 2.48
CA TYR A 192 -9.73 -13.24 3.08
C TYR A 192 -9.45 -14.69 3.52
N HIS A 193 -8.54 -15.38 2.86
CA HIS A 193 -8.19 -16.77 3.17
C HIS A 193 -6.78 -16.92 3.76
N VAL A 194 -5.81 -16.06 3.39
CA VAL A 194 -4.42 -16.20 3.87
C VAL A 194 -4.17 -15.55 5.22
N ALA A 195 -4.83 -14.40 5.52
CA ALA A 195 -4.61 -13.74 6.79
C ALA A 195 -5.13 -14.57 7.98
N PRO A 196 -6.36 -15.13 7.97
CA PRO A 196 -6.81 -16.02 9.04
C PRO A 196 -5.84 -17.17 9.30
N ASP A 197 -5.31 -17.81 8.24
CA ASP A 197 -4.38 -18.94 8.38
C ASP A 197 -3.07 -18.51 9.06
N VAL A 198 -2.48 -17.36 8.66
CA VAL A 198 -1.23 -16.85 9.27
C VAL A 198 -1.35 -16.68 10.77
N PHE A 199 -2.40 -15.97 11.23
CA PHE A 199 -2.56 -15.67 12.66
C PHE A 199 -3.00 -16.89 13.46
N HIS A 200 -3.85 -17.75 12.88
CA HIS A 200 -4.26 -19.01 13.50
C HIS A 200 -3.08 -19.97 13.69
N GLU A 201 -2.26 -20.16 12.67
CA GLU A 201 -1.11 -21.04 12.73
C GLU A 201 -0.01 -20.54 13.69
N LEU A 202 0.04 -19.23 13.96
CA LEU A 202 0.86 -18.66 15.03
C LEU A 202 0.24 -18.80 16.43
N GLY A 203 -0.98 -19.35 16.53
CA GLY A 203 -1.63 -19.71 17.78
C GLY A 203 -2.69 -18.74 18.29
N ALA A 204 -3.09 -17.70 17.54
CA ALA A 204 -4.15 -16.78 17.94
C ALA A 204 -5.53 -17.43 17.85
N GLU A 205 -6.46 -17.01 18.73
CA GLU A 205 -7.91 -17.18 18.53
C GLU A 205 -8.35 -16.12 17.50
N VAL A 206 -8.73 -16.55 16.29
CA VAL A 206 -9.07 -15.66 15.18
C VAL A 206 -10.56 -15.57 14.95
N ILE A 207 -11.08 -14.35 14.90
CA ILE A 207 -12.43 -14.03 14.47
C ILE A 207 -12.32 -13.23 13.18
N ALA A 208 -12.76 -13.80 12.05
CA ALA A 208 -12.65 -13.13 10.75
C ALA A 208 -13.99 -12.48 10.38
N ILE A 209 -13.93 -11.20 10.00
CA ILE A 209 -15.01 -10.44 9.38
C ILE A 209 -14.55 -9.93 8.01
N GLY A 210 -15.47 -9.50 7.15
CA GLY A 210 -15.08 -9.06 5.80
C GLY A 210 -14.35 -10.15 5.00
N ASN A 211 -14.66 -11.44 5.22
CA ASN A 211 -13.95 -12.59 4.65
C ASN A 211 -14.82 -13.46 3.70
N HIS A 212 -15.96 -12.93 3.25
CA HIS A 212 -16.85 -13.60 2.30
C HIS A 212 -16.99 -12.75 1.02
N PRO A 213 -15.98 -12.75 0.13
CA PRO A 213 -16.03 -11.97 -1.11
C PRO A 213 -17.06 -12.54 -2.08
N ASP A 214 -17.88 -11.67 -2.68
CA ASP A 214 -18.85 -12.02 -3.72
C ASP A 214 -18.51 -11.42 -5.10
N GLY A 215 -17.38 -10.68 -5.17
CA GLY A 215 -16.89 -10.01 -6.37
C GLY A 215 -17.28 -8.55 -6.50
N ILE A 216 -18.25 -8.07 -5.73
CA ILE A 216 -18.74 -6.68 -5.77
C ILE A 216 -18.76 -5.99 -4.40
N ASN A 217 -18.41 -6.69 -3.33
CA ASN A 217 -18.43 -6.18 -1.95
C ASN A 217 -17.04 -5.83 -1.37
N ILE A 218 -15.98 -5.86 -2.17
CA ILE A 218 -14.63 -5.48 -1.72
C ILE A 218 -14.60 -4.04 -1.18
N ASN A 219 -14.04 -3.84 0.03
CA ASN A 219 -13.95 -2.56 0.74
C ASN A 219 -15.31 -1.91 1.10
N GLU A 220 -16.44 -2.61 0.92
CA GLU A 220 -17.75 -2.04 1.19
C GLU A 220 -18.03 -2.00 2.69
N GLN A 221 -17.88 -0.83 3.30
CA GLN A 221 -18.06 -0.57 4.73
C GLN A 221 -17.23 -1.46 5.68
N VAL A 222 -16.14 -2.02 5.18
CA VAL A 222 -15.18 -2.87 5.90
C VAL A 222 -13.75 -2.51 5.50
N GLY A 223 -12.78 -3.08 6.22
CA GLY A 223 -11.36 -2.93 5.95
C GLY A 223 -10.75 -1.64 6.48
N SER A 224 -9.50 -1.38 6.11
CA SER A 224 -8.67 -0.30 6.66
C SER A 224 -9.21 1.12 6.42
N THR A 225 -10.05 1.31 5.40
CA THR A 225 -10.68 2.60 5.11
C THR A 225 -12.04 2.80 5.81
N HIS A 226 -12.62 1.73 6.37
CA HIS A 226 -13.89 1.74 7.10
C HIS A 226 -13.77 0.92 8.39
N PRO A 227 -12.93 1.36 9.36
CA PRO A 227 -12.58 0.57 10.54
C PRO A 227 -13.69 0.41 11.55
N GLN A 228 -14.86 1.05 11.34
CA GLN A 228 -15.98 1.03 12.29
C GLN A 228 -16.53 -0.39 12.52
N ALA A 229 -16.55 -1.23 11.48
CA ALA A 229 -16.96 -2.63 11.60
C ALA A 229 -16.00 -3.40 12.51
N LEU A 230 -14.70 -3.19 12.33
CA LEU A 230 -13.66 -3.80 13.16
C LEU A 230 -13.73 -3.31 14.61
N GLN A 231 -13.89 -1.98 14.85
CA GLN A 231 -14.00 -1.40 16.20
C GLN A 231 -15.18 -2.02 16.96
N LYS A 232 -16.33 -2.14 16.30
CA LYS A 232 -17.51 -2.77 16.86
C LYS A 232 -17.27 -4.24 17.18
N ALA A 233 -16.70 -5.01 16.26
CA ALA A 233 -16.43 -6.43 16.45
C ALA A 233 -15.42 -6.70 17.57
N VAL A 234 -14.36 -5.88 17.72
CA VAL A 234 -13.41 -5.98 18.84
C VAL A 234 -14.12 -5.87 20.18
N LEU A 235 -15.00 -4.88 20.33
CA LEU A 235 -15.77 -4.67 21.58
C LEU A 235 -16.80 -5.78 21.83
N GLU A 236 -17.54 -6.20 20.81
CA GLU A 236 -18.57 -7.25 20.93
C GLU A 236 -17.97 -8.60 21.31
N HIS A 237 -16.83 -8.95 20.74
CA HIS A 237 -16.13 -10.21 21.01
C HIS A 237 -15.16 -10.14 22.19
N GLN A 238 -15.01 -8.96 22.82
CA GLN A 238 -14.02 -8.73 23.88
C GLN A 238 -12.63 -9.21 23.44
N ALA A 239 -12.24 -8.84 22.21
CA ALA A 239 -10.97 -9.24 21.66
C ALA A 239 -9.81 -8.36 22.20
N ASP A 240 -8.61 -8.91 22.23
CA ASP A 240 -7.42 -8.17 22.68
C ASP A 240 -7.04 -7.06 21.71
N LEU A 241 -7.34 -7.27 20.42
CA LEU A 241 -7.12 -6.28 19.35
C LEU A 241 -7.85 -6.68 18.06
N GLY A 242 -7.92 -5.72 17.13
CA GLY A 242 -8.38 -5.93 15.77
C GLY A 242 -7.34 -5.51 14.74
N ILE A 243 -7.37 -6.13 13.56
CA ILE A 243 -6.50 -5.84 12.42
C ILE A 243 -7.38 -5.70 11.19
N ALA A 244 -7.35 -4.54 10.51
CA ALA A 244 -8.04 -4.32 9.25
C ALA A 244 -7.03 -4.20 8.11
N PHE A 245 -7.29 -4.93 7.04
CA PHE A 245 -6.55 -4.87 5.79
C PHE A 245 -7.32 -4.02 4.77
N ASP A 246 -6.67 -3.60 3.69
CA ASP A 246 -7.37 -3.10 2.50
C ASP A 246 -7.57 -4.22 1.46
N GLY A 247 -8.24 -3.89 0.38
CA GLY A 247 -8.69 -4.88 -0.62
C GLY A 247 -7.59 -5.73 -1.23
N ASP A 248 -6.35 -5.25 -1.32
CA ASP A 248 -5.21 -6.02 -1.85
C ASP A 248 -4.11 -6.31 -0.83
N GLY A 249 -4.36 -6.00 0.45
CA GLY A 249 -3.54 -6.44 1.56
C GLY A 249 -2.17 -5.77 1.68
N ASP A 250 -2.02 -4.57 1.14
CA ASP A 250 -0.79 -3.78 1.27
C ASP A 250 -0.85 -2.70 2.36
N ARG A 251 -2.05 -2.48 2.97
CA ARG A 251 -2.29 -1.52 4.05
C ARG A 251 -2.94 -2.18 5.25
N VAL A 252 -2.56 -1.69 6.44
CA VAL A 252 -3.06 -2.16 7.73
C VAL A 252 -3.45 -1.00 8.65
N MET A 253 -4.57 -1.15 9.33
CA MET A 253 -4.96 -0.39 10.51
C MET A 253 -5.20 -1.36 11.66
N MET A 254 -4.99 -0.93 12.90
CA MET A 254 -5.26 -1.78 14.06
C MET A 254 -6.16 -1.07 15.05
N VAL A 255 -6.89 -1.88 15.82
CA VAL A 255 -7.80 -1.41 16.86
C VAL A 255 -7.42 -2.08 18.17
N ASP A 256 -7.29 -1.31 19.23
CA ASP A 256 -6.97 -1.85 20.55
C ASP A 256 -8.22 -2.46 21.24
N GLN A 257 -8.02 -3.08 22.40
CA GLN A 257 -9.08 -3.72 23.19
C GLN A 257 -10.19 -2.76 23.67
N HIS A 258 -9.97 -1.44 23.57
CA HIS A 258 -10.93 -0.40 23.92
C HIS A 258 -11.69 0.15 22.71
N GLY A 259 -11.42 -0.38 21.50
CA GLY A 259 -12.00 0.10 20.26
C GLY A 259 -11.31 1.35 19.68
N ALA A 260 -10.16 1.77 20.24
CA ALA A 260 -9.43 2.90 19.69
C ALA A 260 -8.62 2.48 18.47
N LEU A 261 -8.73 3.28 17.38
CA LEU A 261 -8.02 3.06 16.14
C LEU A 261 -6.58 3.56 16.22
N LEU A 262 -5.65 2.75 15.79
CA LEU A 262 -4.26 3.11 15.52
C LEU A 262 -4.04 3.15 14.01
N ASP A 263 -3.63 4.31 13.50
CA ASP A 263 -3.31 4.49 12.08
C ASP A 263 -1.88 4.09 11.74
N GLY A 264 -1.52 4.20 10.45
CA GLY A 264 -0.20 3.82 9.98
C GLY A 264 0.96 4.55 10.67
N ASP A 265 0.79 5.81 11.09
CA ASP A 265 1.83 6.56 11.80
C ASP A 265 2.04 6.00 13.22
N GLN A 266 0.96 5.63 13.92
CA GLN A 266 1.05 5.02 15.25
C GLN A 266 1.61 3.59 15.18
N LEU A 267 1.23 2.81 14.17
CA LEU A 267 1.80 1.48 13.95
C LEU A 267 3.29 1.56 13.60
N LEU A 268 3.68 2.51 12.77
CA LEU A 268 5.07 2.77 12.42
C LEU A 268 5.91 3.15 13.65
N TYR A 269 5.33 3.97 14.55
CA TYR A 269 5.94 4.30 15.85
C TYR A 269 6.16 3.06 16.71
N VAL A 270 5.16 2.20 16.86
CA VAL A 270 5.26 0.97 17.67
C VAL A 270 6.36 0.05 17.12
N ILE A 271 6.41 -0.15 15.81
CA ILE A 271 7.45 -0.97 15.16
C ILE A 271 8.83 -0.34 15.36
N ALA A 272 8.96 0.97 15.15
CA ALA A 272 10.22 1.69 15.29
C ALA A 272 10.80 1.56 16.71
N LEU A 273 9.98 1.79 17.74
CA LEU A 273 10.42 1.68 19.13
C LEU A 273 10.74 0.23 19.53
N GLY A 274 9.95 -0.74 19.06
CA GLY A 274 10.22 -2.15 19.29
C GLY A 274 11.59 -2.59 18.71
N LEU A 275 11.91 -2.12 17.50
CA LEU A 275 13.22 -2.37 16.87
C LEU A 275 14.35 -1.60 17.55
N TYR A 276 14.09 -0.31 17.91
CA TYR A 276 15.08 0.54 18.56
C TYR A 276 15.53 -0.02 19.92
N ALA A 277 14.58 -0.43 20.75
CA ALA A 277 14.86 -1.01 22.07
C ALA A 277 15.80 -2.24 22.03
N LYS A 278 15.89 -2.91 20.88
CA LYS A 278 16.73 -4.09 20.65
C LYS A 278 18.01 -3.79 19.88
N GLY A 279 18.25 -2.54 19.51
CA GLY A 279 19.34 -2.18 18.61
C GLY A 279 19.21 -2.78 17.20
N LYS A 280 17.97 -3.13 16.77
CA LYS A 280 17.69 -3.72 15.46
C LYS A 280 17.16 -2.73 14.43
N LEU A 281 16.85 -1.50 14.83
CA LEU A 281 16.45 -0.45 13.89
C LEU A 281 17.65 -0.03 13.04
N LYS A 282 17.60 -0.34 11.75
CA LYS A 282 18.68 -0.03 10.80
C LYS A 282 18.47 1.37 10.20
N GLY A 283 19.17 2.35 10.75
CA GLY A 283 19.11 3.75 10.36
C GLY A 283 17.96 4.47 11.03
N GLY A 284 17.10 5.14 10.25
CA GLY A 284 15.97 5.91 10.73
C GLY A 284 14.63 5.40 10.18
N VAL A 285 13.62 6.25 10.29
CA VAL A 285 12.26 6.00 9.81
C VAL A 285 11.94 6.97 8.68
N ALA A 286 11.41 6.46 7.57
CA ALA A 286 10.91 7.29 6.47
C ALA A 286 9.39 7.40 6.54
N GLY A 287 8.89 8.64 6.51
CA GLY A 287 7.46 8.94 6.34
C GLY A 287 7.21 9.73 5.06
N THR A 288 6.02 10.28 4.93
CA THR A 288 5.66 11.18 3.83
C THR A 288 5.42 12.61 4.30
N LEU A 289 5.16 13.50 3.37
CA LEU A 289 4.67 14.84 3.68
C LEU A 289 3.36 14.83 4.48
N MET A 290 2.60 13.73 4.45
CA MET A 290 1.33 13.58 5.20
C MET A 290 1.51 12.94 6.58
N THR A 291 2.67 12.36 6.87
CA THR A 291 2.96 11.79 8.20
C THR A 291 2.79 12.85 9.29
N ASN A 292 2.08 12.50 10.36
CA ASN A 292 1.77 13.40 11.46
C ASN A 292 3.05 13.90 12.14
N LEU A 293 3.10 15.20 12.45
CA LEU A 293 4.27 15.83 13.08
C LEU A 293 4.57 15.24 14.47
N ALA A 294 3.55 14.72 15.14
CA ALA A 294 3.74 14.05 16.42
C ALA A 294 4.69 12.85 16.33
N LEU A 295 4.62 12.07 15.22
CA LEU A 295 5.55 10.96 14.99
C LEU A 295 7.00 11.44 14.88
N GLU A 296 7.24 12.50 14.11
CA GLU A 296 8.59 13.10 13.98
C GLU A 296 9.13 13.57 15.33
N HIS A 297 8.29 14.26 16.13
CA HIS A 297 8.68 14.73 17.46
C HIS A 297 8.93 13.55 18.43
N ALA A 298 8.10 12.53 18.42
CA ALA A 298 8.29 11.34 19.26
C ALA A 298 9.57 10.59 18.91
N LEU A 299 9.85 10.37 17.62
CA LEU A 299 11.09 9.73 17.17
C LEU A 299 12.34 10.56 17.57
N LYS A 300 12.25 11.89 17.44
CA LYS A 300 13.33 12.80 17.86
C LYS A 300 13.65 12.68 19.36
N GLN A 301 12.65 12.51 20.23
CA GLN A 301 12.86 12.29 21.67
C GLN A 301 13.70 11.03 21.94
N HIS A 302 13.57 10.01 21.11
CA HIS A 302 14.36 8.78 21.16
C HIS A 302 15.66 8.84 20.33
N GLN A 303 16.00 10.01 19.78
CA GLN A 303 17.18 10.22 18.90
C GLN A 303 17.13 9.32 17.64
N ILE A 304 15.95 8.93 17.19
CA ILE A 304 15.73 8.15 15.97
C ILE A 304 15.63 9.14 14.79
N PRO A 305 16.50 9.04 13.77
CA PRO A 305 16.41 9.89 12.59
C PRO A 305 15.08 9.69 11.85
N PHE A 306 14.50 10.78 11.38
CA PHE A 306 13.29 10.77 10.58
C PHE A 306 13.48 11.57 9.28
N ALA A 307 12.89 11.12 8.19
CA ALA A 307 12.89 11.82 6.91
C ALA A 307 11.55 11.70 6.18
N ARG A 308 11.17 12.75 5.44
CA ARG A 308 9.91 12.82 4.70
C ARG A 308 10.16 12.65 3.20
N ALA A 309 9.46 11.69 2.59
CA ALA A 309 9.31 11.55 1.16
C ALA A 309 8.09 12.34 0.63
N LYS A 310 7.98 12.48 -0.67
CA LYS A 310 6.69 12.82 -1.30
C LYS A 310 5.64 11.78 -0.95
N VAL A 311 4.36 12.14 -1.07
CA VAL A 311 3.24 11.21 -0.83
C VAL A 311 3.23 10.12 -1.90
N GLY A 312 3.17 8.88 -1.47
CA GLY A 312 3.17 7.67 -2.29
C GLY A 312 4.28 6.69 -1.88
N ASP A 313 3.92 5.43 -1.80
CA ASP A 313 4.77 4.32 -1.37
C ASP A 313 6.09 4.22 -2.17
N ARG A 314 6.05 4.51 -3.48
CA ARG A 314 7.23 4.57 -4.35
C ARG A 314 8.29 5.55 -3.82
N TYR A 315 7.87 6.75 -3.41
CA TYR A 315 8.80 7.77 -2.90
C TYR A 315 9.35 7.42 -1.52
N VAL A 316 8.55 6.75 -0.69
CA VAL A 316 9.05 6.20 0.59
C VAL A 316 10.10 5.14 0.34
N LEU A 317 9.86 4.21 -0.60
CA LEU A 317 10.82 3.18 -0.99
C LEU A 317 12.12 3.77 -1.57
N GLU A 318 12.03 4.77 -2.43
CA GLU A 318 13.17 5.48 -2.99
C GLU A 318 14.03 6.11 -1.89
N LEU A 319 13.38 6.82 -0.94
CA LEU A 319 14.05 7.45 0.20
C LEU A 319 14.72 6.43 1.14
N LEU A 320 14.06 5.29 1.38
CA LEU A 320 14.63 4.19 2.18
C LEU A 320 15.90 3.61 1.51
N ASN A 321 15.86 3.41 0.21
CA ASN A 321 17.01 2.92 -0.54
C ASN A 321 18.15 3.94 -0.58
N GLU A 322 17.86 5.23 -0.81
CA GLU A 322 18.85 6.32 -0.80
C GLU A 322 19.59 6.39 0.54
N LYS A 323 18.83 6.33 1.65
CA LYS A 323 19.39 6.42 3.00
C LYS A 323 19.88 5.07 3.56
N ASN A 324 19.69 3.99 2.82
CA ASN A 324 19.92 2.62 3.30
C ASN A 324 19.17 2.31 4.63
N TRP A 325 17.98 2.87 4.79
CA TRP A 325 17.07 2.61 5.89
C TRP A 325 16.13 1.44 5.57
N LYS A 326 15.54 0.83 6.58
CA LYS A 326 14.74 -0.39 6.42
C LYS A 326 13.29 -0.25 6.84
N LEU A 327 12.92 0.83 7.54
CA LEU A 327 11.58 1.05 8.06
C LEU A 327 11.01 2.38 7.56
N GLY A 328 9.83 2.34 7.01
CA GLY A 328 9.10 3.53 6.59
C GLY A 328 7.64 3.22 6.29
N GLY A 329 6.84 4.25 6.07
CA GLY A 329 5.43 4.04 5.75
C GLY A 329 4.64 5.33 5.63
N GLU A 330 3.35 5.15 5.49
CA GLU A 330 2.36 6.21 5.34
C GLU A 330 1.27 6.06 6.42
N ASN A 331 0.65 7.16 6.80
CA ASN A 331 -0.48 7.15 7.72
C ASN A 331 -1.66 6.31 7.22
N SER A 332 -1.75 6.05 5.92
CA SER A 332 -2.72 5.13 5.31
C SER A 332 -2.53 3.65 5.67
N GLY A 333 -1.46 3.31 6.40
CA GLY A 333 -1.16 1.94 6.81
C GLY A 333 -0.26 1.16 5.85
N HIS A 334 0.22 1.77 4.76
CA HIS A 334 1.21 1.15 3.88
C HIS A 334 2.59 1.24 4.57
N ILE A 335 3.04 0.13 5.15
CA ILE A 335 4.27 0.05 5.94
C ILE A 335 5.29 -0.84 5.25
N LEU A 336 6.48 -0.30 5.06
CA LEU A 336 7.64 -0.96 4.44
C LEU A 336 8.61 -1.43 5.53
N THR A 337 8.90 -2.71 5.55
CA THR A 337 9.92 -3.35 6.40
C THR A 337 10.90 -4.09 5.49
N LEU A 338 11.86 -3.34 4.89
CA LEU A 338 12.71 -3.82 3.80
C LEU A 338 13.71 -4.92 4.18
N ASP A 339 13.86 -5.21 5.47
CA ASP A 339 14.56 -6.39 5.95
C ASP A 339 13.70 -7.67 5.92
N LYS A 340 12.39 -7.54 5.72
CA LYS A 340 11.41 -8.63 5.65
C LYS A 340 10.88 -8.83 4.23
N HIS A 341 10.41 -7.74 3.62
CA HIS A 341 9.79 -7.80 2.30
C HIS A 341 10.22 -6.61 1.41
N THR A 342 10.14 -6.79 0.09
CA THR A 342 10.48 -5.75 -0.91
C THR A 342 9.36 -4.75 -1.19
N SER A 343 8.16 -5.01 -0.67
CA SER A 343 6.94 -4.20 -0.82
C SER A 343 6.27 -4.01 0.53
N GLY A 344 5.35 -3.06 0.65
CA GLY A 344 4.45 -2.99 1.80
C GLY A 344 3.60 -4.25 1.89
N ASP A 345 3.46 -4.78 3.09
CA ASP A 345 2.73 -6.01 3.39
C ASP A 345 1.99 -5.84 4.71
N ALA A 346 0.68 -5.81 4.62
CA ALA A 346 -0.18 -5.54 5.77
C ALA A 346 -0.10 -6.65 6.84
N ILE A 347 0.01 -7.91 6.43
CA ILE A 347 0.13 -9.05 7.34
C ILE A 347 1.48 -8.99 8.05
N ILE A 348 2.57 -8.78 7.32
CA ILE A 348 3.91 -8.67 7.91
C ILE A 348 3.99 -7.44 8.82
N ALA A 349 3.43 -6.29 8.43
CA ALA A 349 3.41 -5.10 9.28
C ALA A 349 2.65 -5.35 10.60
N ALA A 350 1.49 -6.00 10.54
CA ALA A 350 0.76 -6.41 11.74
C ALA A 350 1.59 -7.37 12.62
N LEU A 351 2.27 -8.33 12.02
CA LEU A 351 3.17 -9.25 12.75
C LEU A 351 4.33 -8.51 13.44
N GLN A 352 4.89 -7.44 12.85
CA GLN A 352 5.92 -6.63 13.51
C GLN A 352 5.37 -5.86 14.72
N VAL A 353 4.12 -5.36 14.65
CA VAL A 353 3.43 -4.76 15.80
C VAL A 353 3.21 -5.81 16.88
N LEU A 354 2.68 -7.00 16.53
CA LEU A 354 2.46 -8.11 17.46
C LEU A 354 3.77 -8.62 18.07
N GLN A 355 4.86 -8.61 17.33
CA GLN A 355 6.18 -8.89 17.88
C GLN A 355 6.53 -7.91 19.01
N SER A 356 6.33 -6.60 18.79
CA SER A 356 6.58 -5.58 19.80
C SER A 356 5.68 -5.78 21.04
N LEU A 357 4.42 -6.16 20.83
CA LEU A 357 3.47 -6.48 21.89
C LEU A 357 3.95 -7.70 22.72
N ARG A 358 4.27 -8.81 22.06
CA ARG A 358 4.67 -10.05 22.74
C ARG A 358 5.99 -9.89 23.50
N GLU A 359 6.95 -9.18 22.95
CA GLU A 359 8.27 -8.99 23.55
C GLU A 359 8.26 -7.99 24.72
N SER A 360 7.37 -6.97 24.68
CA SER A 360 7.25 -6.00 25.78
C SER A 360 6.29 -6.45 26.88
N GLY A 361 5.41 -7.40 26.62
CA GLY A 361 4.31 -7.78 27.50
C GLY A 361 3.22 -6.72 27.64
N LYS A 362 3.22 -5.69 26.78
CA LYS A 362 2.25 -4.59 26.79
C LYS A 362 1.10 -4.88 25.83
N THR A 363 -0.05 -4.29 26.12
CA THR A 363 -1.20 -4.28 25.21
C THR A 363 -0.97 -3.30 24.06
N LEU A 364 -1.79 -3.41 23.01
CA LEU A 364 -1.72 -2.46 21.86
C LEU A 364 -2.04 -1.03 22.31
N ALA A 365 -3.00 -0.85 23.24
CA ALA A 365 -3.32 0.45 23.82
C ALA A 365 -2.12 1.08 24.53
N GLU A 366 -1.39 0.31 25.33
CA GLU A 366 -0.21 0.80 26.06
C GLU A 366 0.95 1.15 25.11
N LEU A 367 1.12 0.40 24.02
CA LEU A 367 2.12 0.71 22.99
C LEU A 367 1.75 1.97 22.21
N GLY A 368 0.49 2.11 21.84
CA GLY A 368 -0.04 3.27 21.10
C GLY A 368 -0.09 4.54 21.94
N ALA A 369 -0.24 4.44 23.26
CA ALA A 369 -0.31 5.59 24.17
C ALA A 369 0.97 6.46 24.16
N GLY A 370 2.09 5.92 23.68
CA GLY A 370 3.33 6.66 23.51
C GLY A 370 3.32 7.71 22.40
N LEU A 371 2.30 7.68 21.52
CA LEU A 371 2.14 8.63 20.43
C LEU A 371 0.71 9.15 20.34
N THR A 372 0.50 10.38 20.82
CA THR A 372 -0.76 11.11 20.59
C THR A 372 -0.62 11.95 19.33
N LEU A 373 -1.42 11.66 18.32
CA LEU A 373 -1.41 12.39 17.05
C LEU A 373 -1.87 13.83 17.26
N TYR A 374 -1.21 14.76 16.60
CA TYR A 374 -1.66 16.14 16.59
C TYR A 374 -2.91 16.32 15.73
N PRO A 375 -3.86 17.15 16.16
CA PRO A 375 -4.97 17.56 15.32
C PRO A 375 -4.50 18.04 13.95
N GLN A 376 -5.12 17.53 12.89
CA GLN A 376 -4.83 17.88 11.52
C GLN A 376 -6.13 18.31 10.81
N VAL A 377 -6.11 19.43 10.13
CA VAL A 377 -7.23 19.94 9.32
C VAL A 377 -6.78 20.01 7.86
N LEU A 378 -7.56 19.38 6.97
CA LEU A 378 -7.34 19.39 5.53
C LEU A 378 -8.52 20.07 4.84
N ILE A 379 -8.28 21.20 4.19
CA ILE A 379 -9.29 21.92 3.40
C ILE A 379 -8.91 21.83 1.91
N ASN A 380 -9.84 21.31 1.10
CA ASN A 380 -9.69 21.29 -0.34
C ASN A 380 -10.36 22.53 -0.95
N VAL A 381 -9.58 23.38 -1.62
CA VAL A 381 -10.08 24.54 -2.34
C VAL A 381 -10.10 24.21 -3.83
N THR A 382 -11.29 24.16 -4.43
CA THR A 382 -11.44 23.97 -5.89
C THR A 382 -11.10 25.29 -6.58
N THR A 383 -10.29 25.22 -7.65
CA THR A 383 -9.86 26.38 -8.44
C THR A 383 -10.31 26.19 -9.90
N ALA A 384 -10.70 27.29 -10.57
CA ALA A 384 -11.09 27.24 -11.98
C ALA A 384 -9.87 27.00 -12.91
N GLN A 385 -8.70 27.45 -12.48
CA GLN A 385 -7.42 27.33 -13.20
C GLN A 385 -6.30 26.91 -12.26
N LYS A 386 -5.17 26.53 -12.85
CA LYS A 386 -3.97 26.21 -12.11
C LYS A 386 -3.45 27.46 -11.38
N LEU A 387 -3.51 27.47 -10.07
CA LEU A 387 -3.12 28.59 -9.24
C LEU A 387 -1.62 28.53 -8.94
N ASP A 388 -0.96 29.69 -9.04
CA ASP A 388 0.41 29.85 -8.57
C ASP A 388 0.43 29.99 -7.04
N LEU A 389 0.94 28.98 -6.36
CA LEU A 389 1.06 28.97 -4.91
C LEU A 389 2.08 29.98 -4.36
N SER A 390 2.91 30.59 -5.21
CA SER A 390 3.85 31.66 -4.82
C SER A 390 3.19 33.04 -4.66
N HIS A 391 1.86 33.15 -4.91
CA HIS A 391 1.11 34.40 -4.74
C HIS A 391 1.36 35.01 -3.37
N ALA A 392 1.68 36.31 -3.34
CA ALA A 392 2.13 37.02 -2.15
C ALA A 392 1.19 36.90 -0.94
N GLY A 393 -0.14 37.01 -1.18
CA GLY A 393 -1.15 36.87 -0.12
C GLY A 393 -1.17 35.47 0.50
N ILE A 394 -1.03 34.43 -0.34
CA ILE A 394 -0.98 33.03 0.12
C ILE A 394 0.28 32.82 0.96
N GLN A 395 1.43 33.22 0.47
CA GLN A 395 2.69 33.06 1.17
C GLN A 395 2.74 33.85 2.49
N ALA A 396 2.19 35.05 2.53
CA ALA A 396 2.04 35.83 3.75
C ALA A 396 1.17 35.14 4.81
N SER A 397 0.05 34.52 4.37
CA SER A 397 -0.83 33.75 5.27
C SER A 397 -0.16 32.49 5.80
N VAL A 398 0.57 31.77 4.95
CA VAL A 398 1.36 30.58 5.36
C VAL A 398 2.42 30.98 6.39
N SER A 399 3.22 32.01 6.12
CA SER A 399 4.28 32.46 7.04
C SER A 399 3.72 32.97 8.39
N ALA A 400 2.57 33.65 8.36
CA ALA A 400 1.89 34.06 9.58
C ALA A 400 1.38 32.85 10.40
N ALA A 401 0.88 31.82 9.72
CA ALA A 401 0.45 30.58 10.35
C ALA A 401 1.64 29.81 10.97
N GLU A 402 2.74 29.67 10.24
CA GLU A 402 3.97 29.02 10.75
C GLU A 402 4.55 29.77 11.98
N THR A 403 4.50 31.11 11.95
CA THR A 403 4.93 31.93 13.09
C THR A 403 4.06 31.65 14.32
N LYS A 404 2.72 31.59 14.16
CA LYS A 404 1.79 31.29 15.27
C LYS A 404 1.95 29.87 15.80
N LEU A 405 2.23 28.90 14.92
CA LEU A 405 2.48 27.50 15.30
C LEU A 405 3.81 27.32 16.05
N ASN A 406 4.79 28.21 15.83
CA ASN A 406 6.05 28.29 16.58
C ASN A 406 6.72 26.90 16.83
N GLY A 407 6.81 26.05 15.81
CA GLY A 407 7.40 24.71 15.89
C GLY A 407 6.52 23.64 16.57
N THR A 408 5.32 24.00 17.08
CA THR A 408 4.35 23.04 17.63
C THR A 408 3.36 22.52 16.58
N GLY A 409 3.52 22.96 15.35
CA GLY A 409 2.71 22.57 14.20
C GLY A 409 3.39 22.93 12.90
N ARG A 410 2.71 22.66 11.78
CA ARG A 410 3.19 22.99 10.42
C ARG A 410 2.04 23.22 9.44
N VAL A 411 2.38 23.84 8.33
CA VAL A 411 1.48 24.03 7.18
C VAL A 411 2.01 23.20 6.00
N LEU A 412 1.10 22.54 5.26
CA LEU A 412 1.39 21.92 3.98
C LEU A 412 0.39 22.40 2.94
N LEU A 413 0.87 23.16 1.96
CA LEU A 413 0.09 23.66 0.85
C LEU A 413 0.55 22.98 -0.44
N ARG A 414 -0.36 22.33 -1.16
CA ARG A 414 -0.02 21.66 -2.43
C ARG A 414 -1.18 21.66 -3.43
N ALA A 415 -0.85 21.74 -4.71
CA ALA A 415 -1.80 21.44 -5.78
C ALA A 415 -2.08 19.93 -5.85
N SER A 416 -3.32 19.56 -6.17
CA SER A 416 -3.65 18.18 -6.53
C SER A 416 -3.03 17.84 -7.89
N GLY A 417 -2.49 16.64 -8.03
CA GLY A 417 -1.93 16.18 -9.31
C GLY A 417 -2.99 15.84 -10.37
N THR A 418 -4.20 15.48 -9.93
CA THR A 418 -5.26 14.92 -10.77
C THR A 418 -6.50 15.79 -10.88
N GLU A 419 -6.72 16.70 -9.95
CA GLU A 419 -7.91 17.54 -9.86
C GLU A 419 -7.52 19.03 -9.77
N PRO A 420 -8.36 19.98 -10.27
CA PRO A 420 -8.14 21.41 -10.12
C PRO A 420 -8.43 21.86 -8.68
N LYS A 421 -7.63 21.38 -7.73
CA LYS A 421 -7.78 21.65 -6.30
C LYS A 421 -6.44 21.97 -5.64
N ILE A 422 -6.47 22.92 -4.72
CA ILE A 422 -5.38 23.18 -3.78
C ILE A 422 -5.74 22.56 -2.44
N ARG A 423 -4.83 21.77 -1.91
CA ARG A 423 -4.96 21.13 -0.60
C ARG A 423 -4.22 21.97 0.43
N VAL A 424 -4.95 22.53 1.38
CA VAL A 424 -4.45 23.26 2.53
C VAL A 424 -4.52 22.35 3.73
N MET A 425 -3.38 21.95 4.26
CA MET A 425 -3.28 21.14 5.47
C MET A 425 -2.54 21.96 6.54
N VAL A 426 -3.14 22.03 7.72
CA VAL A 426 -2.50 22.56 8.94
C VAL A 426 -2.61 21.50 10.02
N GLU A 427 -1.54 21.26 10.73
CA GLU A 427 -1.52 20.39 11.91
C GLU A 427 -0.73 21.02 13.06
N GLY A 428 -1.08 20.65 14.28
CA GLY A 428 -0.42 21.20 15.48
C GLY A 428 -1.11 20.74 16.76
N GLN A 429 -0.53 21.08 17.90
CA GLN A 429 -1.02 20.64 19.22
C GLN A 429 -2.37 21.24 19.61
N ASP A 430 -2.64 22.48 19.22
CA ASP A 430 -3.89 23.19 19.53
C ASP A 430 -4.90 23.07 18.39
N ARG A 431 -5.96 22.29 18.63
CA ARG A 431 -7.02 22.01 17.65
C ARG A 431 -7.73 23.27 17.17
N VAL A 432 -7.99 24.23 18.05
CA VAL A 432 -8.72 25.46 17.70
C VAL A 432 -7.86 26.35 16.82
N LEU A 433 -6.59 26.51 17.17
CA LEU A 433 -5.63 27.26 16.38
C LEU A 433 -5.43 26.63 14.99
N VAL A 434 -5.28 25.29 14.92
CA VAL A 434 -5.11 24.56 13.66
C VAL A 434 -6.30 24.78 12.72
N GLN A 435 -7.53 24.70 13.25
CA GLN A 435 -8.74 24.95 12.47
C GLN A 435 -8.78 26.38 11.91
N GLN A 436 -8.55 27.38 12.75
CA GLN A 436 -8.54 28.77 12.36
C GLN A 436 -7.50 29.06 11.27
N LEU A 437 -6.26 28.56 11.46
CA LEU A 437 -5.19 28.80 10.50
C LEU A 437 -5.45 28.11 9.15
N ALA A 438 -6.05 26.92 9.15
CA ALA A 438 -6.44 26.23 7.92
C ALA A 438 -7.52 27.00 7.15
N GLU A 439 -8.52 27.57 7.85
CA GLU A 439 -9.56 28.40 7.27
C GLU A 439 -9.01 29.72 6.72
N ASP A 440 -8.12 30.38 7.45
CA ASP A 440 -7.47 31.64 7.04
C ASP A 440 -6.69 31.43 5.73
N ILE A 441 -5.85 30.39 5.65
CA ILE A 441 -5.08 30.07 4.44
C ILE A 441 -6.01 29.67 3.28
N ALA A 442 -7.04 28.84 3.54
CA ALA A 442 -8.00 28.46 2.53
C ALA A 442 -8.79 29.67 1.99
N GLY A 443 -9.07 30.66 2.83
CA GLY A 443 -9.65 31.93 2.46
C GLY A 443 -8.78 32.73 1.49
N GLU A 444 -7.48 32.84 1.76
CA GLU A 444 -6.52 33.51 0.87
C GLU A 444 -6.34 32.76 -0.46
N VAL A 445 -6.32 31.43 -0.42
CA VAL A 445 -6.30 30.59 -1.65
C VAL A 445 -7.54 30.84 -2.51
N LYS A 446 -8.73 30.92 -1.89
CA LYS A 446 -9.98 31.25 -2.61
C LYS A 446 -9.96 32.64 -3.24
N LYS A 447 -9.46 33.66 -2.52
CA LYS A 447 -9.32 35.01 -3.05
C LYS A 447 -8.36 35.10 -4.23
N ALA A 448 -7.24 34.37 -4.15
CA ALA A 448 -6.26 34.32 -5.24
C ALA A 448 -6.73 33.50 -6.45
N ALA A 449 -7.74 32.63 -6.27
CA ALA A 449 -8.33 31.81 -7.33
C ALA A 449 -9.55 32.48 -8.02
N ALA A 450 -10.11 33.55 -7.43
CA ALA A 450 -11.23 34.31 -7.97
C ALA A 450 -10.74 35.34 -8.97
#